data_b0e51d4dd7244ad18f23737956dbf17f
#
_entry.id   b0e51d4dd7244ad18f23737956dbf17f
#
_cell.length_a   1.000
_cell.length_b   1.000
_cell.length_c   1.000
_cell.angle_alpha   90.00
_cell.angle_beta   90.00
_cell.angle_gamma   90.00
#
_symmetry.space_group_name_H-M   'P 1'
#
loop_
_entity.id
_entity.type
_entity.pdbx_description
1 polymer ?
#
loop_
_entity_poly.entity_id
_entity_poly.type
_entity_poly.pdbx_seq_one_letter_code
_entity_poly.pdbx_strand_id
1 'polypeptide(L)'
;MAYTDDWESLMNGVFGAGGKLKFGGAQPQPEKPQPEKPAGSGLPDLNAALLEQQKQLDALLKQQNARLKAQDAGVQTALEDSRQMLRDMEADGLLAKGTADTKPEQLGSFEGLAAEVKKTVLGQDAFVDSVVRAMRRPFVLGTEGAAARNVILLWGAPGTGRHFALAETARIMAARGLLQSDRMAVMDLALYPDPGAEKLFLQDLYAALHAPGEIVVFEHYESCHPGFLRILSDLAVKGSAPLSSRYLVNKEGILVEAGTALAPGAVSRIDPCGKYLIF
;
A
#
# COMPACT_ATOMS: atom_id res chain seq x y z
N MET A 1 -22.54 -8.28 -18.55
CA MET A 1 -23.29 -9.20 -17.66
C MET A 1 -23.02 -8.75 -16.23
N ALA A 2 -24.10 -8.46 -15.52
CA ALA A 2 -24.10 -7.66 -14.29
C ALA A 2 -23.55 -8.41 -13.08
N TYR A 3 -22.64 -7.75 -12.35
CA TYR A 3 -22.10 -8.19 -11.05
C TYR A 3 -22.43 -7.18 -9.94
N THR A 4 -23.56 -6.47 -10.05
CA THR A 4 -23.92 -5.40 -9.11
C THR A 4 -25.02 -5.76 -8.12
N ASP A 5 -25.74 -6.88 -8.29
CA ASP A 5 -26.94 -7.15 -7.47
C ASP A 5 -26.67 -7.92 -6.17
N ASP A 6 -25.47 -8.51 -6.01
CA ASP A 6 -25.17 -9.37 -4.85
C ASP A 6 -24.72 -8.57 -3.61
N TRP A 7 -24.13 -7.40 -3.80
CA TRP A 7 -23.61 -6.60 -2.69
C TRP A 7 -24.72 -5.85 -1.92
N GLU A 8 -25.72 -5.30 -2.64
CA GLU A 8 -26.87 -4.64 -2.00
C GLU A 8 -27.74 -5.63 -1.21
N SER A 9 -27.87 -6.86 -1.69
CA SER A 9 -28.58 -7.92 -1.00
C SER A 9 -27.89 -8.32 0.30
N LEU A 10 -26.55 -8.37 0.31
CA LEU A 10 -25.75 -8.73 1.47
C LEU A 10 -25.77 -7.63 2.54
N MET A 11 -25.73 -6.37 2.13
CA MET A 11 -25.79 -5.21 3.05
C MET A 11 -27.18 -5.02 3.65
N ASN A 12 -28.25 -5.28 2.90
CA ASN A 12 -29.62 -5.23 3.41
C ASN A 12 -29.94 -6.37 4.40
N GLY A 13 -29.29 -7.53 4.27
CA GLY A 13 -29.40 -8.63 5.23
C GLY A 13 -28.76 -8.37 6.59
N VAL A 14 -27.67 -7.57 6.61
CA VAL A 14 -26.91 -7.30 7.84
C VAL A 14 -27.38 -6.03 8.56
N PHE A 15 -27.81 -4.99 7.84
CA PHE A 15 -28.12 -3.68 8.43
C PHE A 15 -29.58 -3.24 8.32
N GLY A 16 -30.43 -3.92 7.56
CA GLY A 16 -31.81 -3.50 7.27
C GLY A 16 -31.89 -2.17 6.52
N ALA A 17 -32.90 -2.00 5.68
CA ALA A 17 -33.09 -0.77 4.93
C ALA A 17 -33.27 0.44 5.86
N GLY A 18 -32.22 1.22 6.06
CA GLY A 18 -32.30 2.46 6.83
C GLY A 18 -31.29 2.65 7.95
N GLY A 19 -30.31 1.76 8.13
CA GLY A 19 -29.14 2.01 9.00
C GLY A 19 -29.42 2.33 10.47
N LYS A 20 -30.57 1.94 11.03
CA LYS A 20 -30.89 2.10 12.46
C LYS A 20 -31.17 0.74 13.08
N LEU A 21 -30.39 0.39 14.09
CA LEU A 21 -30.64 -0.76 14.97
C LEU A 21 -32.03 -0.63 15.59
N LYS A 22 -32.97 -1.49 15.22
CA LYS A 22 -34.27 -1.61 15.86
C LYS A 22 -34.15 -2.44 17.14
N PHE A 23 -34.10 -1.78 18.27
CA PHE A 23 -34.47 -2.43 19.53
C PHE A 23 -35.99 -2.47 19.61
N GLY A 24 -36.57 -3.58 19.29
CA GLY A 24 -38.00 -3.83 19.48
C GLY A 24 -38.31 -4.12 20.93
N GLY A 25 -38.94 -3.18 21.59
CA GLY A 25 -39.58 -3.38 22.87
C GLY A 25 -41.07 -3.04 22.75
N ALA A 26 -41.89 -3.99 22.51
CA ALA A 26 -43.34 -3.86 22.81
C ALA A 26 -43.65 -4.74 24.02
N GLN A 27 -43.91 -4.11 25.14
CA GLN A 27 -44.51 -4.78 26.29
C GLN A 27 -46.02 -4.84 26.10
N PRO A 28 -46.65 -5.99 26.26
CA PRO A 28 -48.07 -6.07 26.63
C PRO A 28 -48.17 -6.00 28.14
N GLN A 29 -49.06 -5.15 28.68
CA GLN A 29 -49.44 -5.11 30.08
C GLN A 29 -50.17 -6.41 30.41
N PRO A 30 -49.89 -7.07 31.56
CA PRO A 30 -50.74 -8.12 32.09
C PRO A 30 -51.71 -7.57 33.13
N GLU A 31 -52.98 -7.99 32.96
CA GLU A 31 -54.02 -7.88 33.95
C GLU A 31 -53.63 -8.59 35.26
N LYS A 32 -54.07 -7.99 36.37
CA LYS A 32 -53.88 -8.51 37.74
C LYS A 32 -54.77 -9.73 37.99
N PRO A 33 -54.25 -10.85 38.44
CA PRO A 33 -55.04 -11.87 39.15
C PRO A 33 -54.87 -11.69 40.65
N GLN A 34 -55.98 -11.99 41.36
CA GLN A 34 -56.10 -12.02 42.82
C GLN A 34 -55.31 -13.16 43.48
N PRO A 35 -54.94 -13.07 44.74
CA PRO A 35 -54.03 -14.00 45.38
C PRO A 35 -54.70 -15.25 45.88
N GLU A 36 -54.33 -16.42 45.37
CA GLU A 36 -54.53 -17.70 46.04
C GLU A 36 -53.25 -18.08 46.81
N LYS A 37 -53.40 -18.51 48.05
CA LYS A 37 -52.33 -18.98 48.92
C LYS A 37 -51.87 -20.35 48.51
N PRO A 38 -50.54 -20.59 48.43
CA PRO A 38 -49.98 -21.87 48.07
C PRO A 38 -49.73 -22.74 49.30
N ALA A 39 -49.99 -24.03 49.10
CA ALA A 39 -49.42 -25.13 49.88
C ALA A 39 -47.93 -25.35 49.43
N GLY A 40 -47.09 -25.65 50.41
CA GLY A 40 -45.65 -25.75 50.22
C GLY A 40 -45.20 -26.92 49.38
N SER A 41 -44.16 -26.67 48.61
CA SER A 41 -43.13 -27.62 48.16
C SER A 41 -41.90 -26.87 47.70
N GLY A 42 -40.73 -27.28 48.16
CA GLY A 42 -39.46 -26.61 48.03
C GLY A 42 -39.05 -26.21 46.59
N LEU A 43 -39.04 -24.92 46.38
CA LEU A 43 -38.33 -24.33 45.26
C LEU A 43 -36.86 -24.17 45.65
N PRO A 44 -35.92 -24.61 44.81
CA PRO A 44 -34.52 -24.34 45.04
C PRO A 44 -34.32 -22.82 45.08
N ASP A 45 -33.50 -22.35 46.02
CA ASP A 45 -33.22 -20.96 46.28
C ASP A 45 -32.65 -20.29 45.03
N LEU A 46 -33.49 -19.69 44.21
CA LEU A 46 -33.16 -19.01 42.96
C LEU A 46 -32.08 -17.94 43.19
N ASN A 47 -32.04 -17.34 44.36
CA ASN A 47 -31.02 -16.37 44.71
C ASN A 47 -29.66 -17.02 44.95
N ALA A 48 -29.60 -18.21 45.52
CA ALA A 48 -28.35 -18.95 45.68
C ALA A 48 -27.79 -19.41 44.33
N ALA A 49 -28.65 -19.86 43.40
CA ALA A 49 -28.25 -20.23 42.06
C ALA A 49 -27.73 -19.03 41.22
N LEU A 50 -28.39 -17.87 41.35
CA LEU A 50 -27.97 -16.62 40.71
C LEU A 50 -26.62 -16.14 41.23
N LEU A 51 -26.39 -16.23 42.54
CA LEU A 51 -25.12 -15.86 43.18
C LEU A 51 -23.97 -16.76 42.74
N GLU A 52 -24.25 -18.06 42.61
CA GLU A 52 -23.29 -19.03 42.10
C GLU A 52 -22.91 -18.77 40.62
N GLN A 53 -23.91 -18.43 39.78
CA GLN A 53 -23.72 -18.08 38.39
C GLN A 53 -22.89 -16.77 38.25
N GLN A 54 -23.15 -15.80 39.12
CA GLN A 54 -22.39 -14.54 39.14
C GLN A 54 -20.95 -14.76 39.56
N LYS A 55 -20.66 -15.62 40.52
CA LYS A 55 -19.29 -16.02 40.89
C LYS A 55 -18.56 -16.75 39.80
N GLN A 56 -19.25 -17.62 39.05
CA GLN A 56 -18.68 -18.32 37.91
C GLN A 56 -18.32 -17.35 36.77
N LEU A 57 -19.19 -16.38 36.49
CA LEU A 57 -18.95 -15.32 35.49
C LEU A 57 -17.75 -14.45 35.88
N ASP A 58 -17.65 -14.03 37.13
CA ASP A 58 -16.50 -13.25 37.61
C ASP A 58 -15.19 -14.03 37.58
N ALA A 59 -15.24 -15.33 37.88
CA ALA A 59 -14.06 -16.21 37.75
C ALA A 59 -13.62 -16.35 36.29
N LEU A 60 -14.56 -16.51 35.38
CA LEU A 60 -14.29 -16.60 33.91
C LEU A 60 -13.70 -15.29 33.37
N LEU A 61 -14.26 -14.14 33.78
CA LEU A 61 -13.75 -12.82 33.41
C LEU A 61 -12.33 -12.58 33.95
N LYS A 62 -12.04 -12.97 35.19
CA LYS A 62 -10.69 -12.90 35.76
C LYS A 62 -9.73 -13.79 35.00
N GLN A 63 -10.13 -15.00 34.62
CA GLN A 63 -9.31 -15.92 33.85
C GLN A 63 -9.04 -15.39 32.44
N GLN A 64 -10.04 -14.80 31.77
CA GLN A 64 -9.90 -14.19 30.46
C GLN A 64 -8.96 -12.98 30.48
N ASN A 65 -9.11 -12.10 31.47
CA ASN A 65 -8.23 -10.96 31.66
C ASN A 65 -6.78 -11.36 31.98
N ALA A 66 -6.58 -12.44 32.75
CA ALA A 66 -5.24 -12.97 33.00
C ALA A 66 -4.60 -13.54 31.71
N ARG A 67 -5.38 -14.23 30.87
CA ARG A 67 -4.92 -14.72 29.57
C ARG A 67 -4.54 -13.58 28.61
N LEU A 68 -5.37 -12.53 28.53
CA LEU A 68 -5.06 -11.34 27.70
C LEU A 68 -3.79 -10.66 28.16
N LYS A 69 -3.62 -10.44 29.47
CA LYS A 69 -2.38 -9.85 30.02
C LYS A 69 -1.13 -10.71 29.76
N ALA A 70 -1.27 -12.04 29.82
CA ALA A 70 -0.17 -12.94 29.50
C ALA A 70 0.17 -12.92 28.00
N GLN A 71 -0.85 -12.79 27.14
CA GLN A 71 -0.67 -12.66 25.71
C GLN A 71 0.00 -11.33 25.33
N ASP A 72 -0.43 -10.21 25.94
CA ASP A 72 0.19 -8.89 25.74
C ASP A 72 1.65 -8.87 26.22
N ALA A 73 1.96 -9.49 27.36
CA ALA A 73 3.33 -9.63 27.84
C ALA A 73 4.19 -10.47 26.85
N GLY A 74 3.64 -11.56 26.32
CA GLY A 74 4.33 -12.39 25.32
C GLY A 74 4.61 -11.64 24.01
N VAL A 75 3.63 -10.83 23.55
CA VAL A 75 3.81 -9.98 22.37
C VAL A 75 4.86 -8.90 22.61
N GLN A 76 4.88 -8.27 23.78
CA GLN A 76 5.90 -7.28 24.13
C GLN A 76 7.31 -7.88 24.18
N THR A 77 7.44 -9.06 24.80
CA THR A 77 8.73 -9.77 24.84
C THR A 77 9.21 -10.14 23.43
N ALA A 78 8.33 -10.68 22.58
CA ALA A 78 8.65 -11.01 21.19
C ALA A 78 9.03 -9.78 20.35
N LEU A 79 8.43 -8.63 20.64
CA LEU A 79 8.76 -7.35 20.01
C LEU A 79 10.13 -6.82 20.47
N GLU A 80 10.46 -6.98 21.74
CA GLU A 80 11.77 -6.61 22.30
C GLU A 80 12.87 -7.52 21.76
N ASP A 81 12.64 -8.83 21.72
CA ASP A 81 13.55 -9.80 21.13
C ASP A 81 13.79 -9.53 19.64
N SER A 82 12.72 -9.22 18.89
CA SER A 82 12.83 -8.84 17.48
C SER A 82 13.64 -7.55 17.29
N ARG A 83 13.43 -6.56 18.14
CA ARG A 83 14.21 -5.32 18.11
C ARG A 83 15.68 -5.53 18.49
N GLN A 84 15.93 -6.43 19.42
CA GLN A 84 17.31 -6.79 19.79
C GLN A 84 17.99 -7.52 18.64
N MET A 85 17.31 -8.51 18.04
CA MET A 85 17.82 -9.24 16.89
C MET A 85 18.14 -8.32 15.70
N LEU A 86 17.28 -7.32 15.44
CA LEU A 86 17.54 -6.30 14.42
C LEU A 86 18.77 -5.46 14.74
N ARG A 87 18.98 -5.06 15.99
CA ARG A 87 20.19 -4.32 16.42
C ARG A 87 21.46 -5.16 16.28
N ASP A 88 21.38 -6.43 16.64
CA ASP A 88 22.51 -7.35 16.54
C ASP A 88 22.86 -7.62 15.06
N MET A 89 21.87 -7.78 14.18
CA MET A 89 22.06 -7.90 12.72
C MET A 89 22.61 -6.60 12.10
N GLU A 90 22.24 -5.44 12.65
CA GLU A 90 22.77 -4.13 12.24
C GLU A 90 24.22 -3.95 12.71
N ALA A 91 24.54 -4.40 13.92
CA ALA A 91 25.89 -4.39 14.47
C ALA A 91 26.84 -5.35 13.74
N ASP A 92 26.35 -6.51 13.32
CA ASP A 92 27.09 -7.50 12.53
C ASP A 92 27.19 -7.14 11.03
N GLY A 93 26.59 -6.03 10.60
CA GLY A 93 26.60 -5.59 9.20
C GLY A 93 25.82 -6.50 8.25
N LEU A 94 25.00 -7.41 8.79
CA LEU A 94 24.16 -8.34 8.02
C LEU A 94 22.89 -7.66 7.47
N LEU A 95 22.42 -6.60 8.12
CA LEU A 95 21.46 -5.67 7.50
C LEU A 95 22.30 -4.77 6.61
N ALA A 96 22.09 -4.88 5.29
CA ALA A 96 22.51 -3.82 4.41
C ALA A 96 22.01 -2.53 5.03
N LYS A 97 22.92 -1.63 5.43
CA LYS A 97 22.53 -0.27 5.81
C LYS A 97 21.74 0.23 4.63
N GLY A 98 20.43 0.19 4.76
CA GLY A 98 19.57 0.98 3.89
C GLY A 98 20.17 2.36 4.04
N THR A 99 20.81 2.83 3.00
CA THR A 99 21.39 4.16 2.96
C THR A 99 20.24 5.14 3.00
N ALA A 100 19.60 5.24 4.16
CA ALA A 100 18.84 6.41 4.53
C ALA A 100 19.86 7.52 4.77
N ASP A 101 20.61 7.88 3.73
CA ASP A 101 21.30 9.17 3.63
C ASP A 101 20.24 10.28 3.50
N THR A 102 19.23 10.19 4.36
CA THR A 102 18.21 11.23 4.49
C THR A 102 18.85 12.35 5.31
N LYS A 103 19.49 13.24 4.61
CA LYS A 103 19.97 14.46 5.23
C LYS A 103 18.78 15.18 5.86
N PRO A 104 18.77 15.51 7.16
CA PRO A 104 17.67 16.22 7.82
C PRO A 104 17.23 17.47 7.06
N GLU A 105 18.19 18.12 6.38
CA GLU A 105 17.98 19.25 5.51
C GLU A 105 17.00 18.98 4.35
N GLN A 106 17.01 17.78 3.80
CA GLN A 106 16.10 17.41 2.71
C GLN A 106 14.64 17.28 3.18
N LEU A 107 14.42 16.83 4.43
CA LEU A 107 13.06 16.75 4.99
C LEU A 107 12.47 18.14 5.21
N GLY A 108 13.27 19.11 5.63
CA GLY A 108 12.86 20.51 5.74
C GLY A 108 12.46 21.12 4.40
N SER A 109 13.08 20.68 3.29
CA SER A 109 12.75 21.17 1.94
C SER A 109 11.34 20.77 1.46
N PHE A 110 10.67 19.83 2.14
CA PHE A 110 9.26 19.48 1.88
C PHE A 110 8.26 20.42 2.56
N GLU A 111 8.71 21.26 3.51
CA GLU A 111 7.80 22.19 4.19
C GLU A 111 7.23 23.21 3.20
N GLY A 112 5.91 23.40 3.24
CA GLY A 112 5.21 24.30 2.34
C GLY A 112 5.19 23.88 0.87
N LEU A 113 5.78 22.75 0.46
CA LEU A 113 5.82 22.29 -0.93
C LEU A 113 4.41 22.11 -1.49
N ALA A 114 3.53 21.41 -0.77
CA ALA A 114 2.15 21.25 -1.19
C ALA A 114 1.41 22.58 -1.35
N ALA A 115 1.63 23.52 -0.43
CA ALA A 115 1.04 24.86 -0.52
C ALA A 115 1.54 25.65 -1.74
N GLU A 116 2.78 25.44 -2.14
CA GLU A 116 3.34 26.05 -3.34
C GLU A 116 2.75 25.45 -4.61
N VAL A 117 2.65 24.12 -4.70
CA VAL A 117 2.00 23.43 -5.83
C VAL A 117 0.53 23.86 -5.97
N LYS A 118 -0.21 24.01 -4.88
CA LYS A 118 -1.61 24.44 -4.86
C LYS A 118 -1.84 25.85 -5.38
N LYS A 119 -0.80 26.70 -5.44
CA LYS A 119 -0.92 28.03 -6.07
C LYS A 119 -1.13 27.93 -7.58
N THR A 120 -0.58 26.90 -8.20
CA THR A 120 -0.65 26.66 -9.65
C THR A 120 -1.73 25.63 -9.99
N VAL A 121 -1.86 24.57 -9.17
CA VAL A 121 -2.82 23.48 -9.37
C VAL A 121 -4.07 23.77 -8.55
N LEU A 122 -5.07 24.35 -9.20
CA LEU A 122 -6.31 24.77 -8.53
C LEU A 122 -7.35 23.64 -8.48
N GLY A 123 -8.05 23.54 -7.36
CA GLY A 123 -9.18 22.61 -7.21
C GLY A 123 -8.80 21.14 -7.02
N GLN A 124 -7.51 20.83 -6.81
CA GLN A 124 -6.99 19.47 -6.63
C GLN A 124 -6.21 19.30 -5.30
N ASP A 125 -6.61 20.02 -4.26
CA ASP A 125 -5.85 20.13 -3.01
C ASP A 125 -5.53 18.78 -2.37
N ALA A 126 -6.53 17.91 -2.25
CA ALA A 126 -6.36 16.58 -1.65
C ALA A 126 -5.44 15.67 -2.50
N PHE A 127 -5.53 15.79 -3.83
CA PHE A 127 -4.67 15.07 -4.75
C PHE A 127 -3.22 15.54 -4.64
N VAL A 128 -2.98 16.84 -4.64
CA VAL A 128 -1.65 17.44 -4.45
C VAL A 128 -1.03 17.00 -3.12
N ASP A 129 -1.79 17.04 -2.02
CA ASP A 129 -1.31 16.58 -0.71
C ASP A 129 -0.90 15.11 -0.74
N SER A 130 -1.67 14.28 -1.46
CA SER A 130 -1.39 12.85 -1.60
C SER A 130 -0.14 12.59 -2.43
N VAL A 131 0.03 13.30 -3.55
CA VAL A 131 1.22 13.20 -4.42
C VAL A 131 2.47 13.63 -3.65
N VAL A 132 2.45 14.80 -3.01
CA VAL A 132 3.59 15.30 -2.22
C VAL A 132 3.96 14.33 -1.10
N ARG A 133 2.97 13.75 -0.41
CA ARG A 133 3.19 12.74 0.62
C ARG A 133 3.84 11.48 0.06
N ALA A 134 3.37 11.01 -1.10
CA ALA A 134 3.94 9.85 -1.78
C ALA A 134 5.37 10.09 -2.24
N MET A 135 5.65 11.27 -2.80
CA MET A 135 6.99 11.68 -3.22
C MET A 135 7.96 11.86 -2.04
N ARG A 136 7.46 12.27 -0.88
CA ARG A 136 8.26 12.43 0.35
C ARG A 136 8.64 11.08 0.99
N ARG A 137 7.84 10.04 0.78
CA ARG A 137 8.00 8.73 1.47
C ARG A 137 9.42 8.16 1.41
N PRO A 138 10.13 8.13 0.27
CA PRO A 138 11.49 7.60 0.19
C PRO A 138 12.50 8.36 1.05
N PHE A 139 12.30 9.67 1.22
CA PHE A 139 13.16 10.50 2.05
C PHE A 139 13.00 10.24 3.54
N VAL A 140 11.87 9.65 3.95
CA VAL A 140 11.60 9.26 5.35
C VAL A 140 12.02 7.83 5.64
N LEU A 141 11.71 6.91 4.71
CA LEU A 141 11.91 5.48 4.90
C LEU A 141 13.26 4.98 4.34
N GLY A 142 13.91 5.79 3.50
CA GLY A 142 15.04 5.33 2.69
C GLY A 142 14.61 4.50 1.49
N THR A 143 15.58 4.16 0.64
CA THR A 143 15.41 3.27 -0.52
C THR A 143 16.52 2.23 -0.54
N GLU A 144 16.19 1.02 -0.93
CA GLU A 144 17.16 -0.08 -1.00
C GLU A 144 17.75 -0.17 -2.41
N GLY A 145 19.02 0.17 -2.54
CA GLY A 145 19.82 -0.06 -3.75
C GLY A 145 19.16 0.45 -5.05
N ALA A 146 19.04 -0.45 -6.02
CA ALA A 146 18.44 -0.15 -7.34
C ALA A 146 16.91 -0.32 -7.37
N ALA A 147 16.26 -0.67 -6.25
CA ALA A 147 14.81 -0.79 -6.17
C ALA A 147 14.11 0.54 -6.50
N ALA A 148 12.81 0.47 -6.81
CA ALA A 148 12.02 1.67 -7.04
C ALA A 148 12.04 2.58 -5.81
N ARG A 149 12.27 3.87 -6.01
CA ARG A 149 12.19 4.87 -4.94
C ARG A 149 10.82 4.86 -4.27
N ASN A 150 9.79 4.89 -5.09
CA ASN A 150 8.42 4.62 -4.69
C ASN A 150 7.60 4.17 -5.90
N VAL A 151 6.53 3.45 -5.65
CA VAL A 151 5.53 3.08 -6.66
C VAL A 151 4.25 3.83 -6.32
N ILE A 152 3.75 4.61 -7.27
CA ILE A 152 2.60 5.50 -7.08
C ILE A 152 1.56 5.17 -8.13
N LEU A 153 0.33 4.88 -7.70
CA LEU A 153 -0.81 4.70 -8.58
C LEU A 153 -1.66 5.97 -8.55
N LEU A 154 -1.80 6.63 -9.69
CA LEU A 154 -2.62 7.83 -9.86
C LEU A 154 -4.00 7.43 -10.41
N TRP A 155 -4.98 7.39 -9.52
CA TRP A 155 -6.35 7.06 -9.88
C TRP A 155 -7.22 8.31 -10.04
N GLY A 156 -8.07 8.35 -11.07
CA GLY A 156 -9.04 9.44 -11.26
C GLY A 156 -9.53 9.54 -12.70
N ALA A 157 -10.57 10.32 -12.92
CA ALA A 157 -11.13 10.55 -14.24
C ALA A 157 -10.11 11.21 -15.20
N PRO A 158 -10.19 10.95 -16.51
CA PRO A 158 -9.37 11.65 -17.49
C PRO A 158 -9.66 13.17 -17.46
N GLY A 159 -8.66 13.97 -17.79
CA GLY A 159 -8.80 15.44 -17.83
C GLY A 159 -8.82 16.16 -16.48
N THR A 160 -8.61 15.46 -15.36
CA THR A 160 -8.59 16.08 -14.01
C THR A 160 -7.28 16.76 -13.65
N GLY A 161 -6.32 16.85 -14.56
CA GLY A 161 -5.05 17.56 -14.33
C GLY A 161 -4.01 16.79 -13.53
N ARG A 162 -4.14 15.45 -13.41
CA ARG A 162 -3.19 14.60 -12.67
C ARG A 162 -1.74 14.77 -13.14
N HIS A 163 -1.52 14.73 -14.45
CA HIS A 163 -0.19 14.92 -15.06
C HIS A 163 0.36 16.31 -14.79
N PHE A 164 -0.47 17.33 -14.88
CA PHE A 164 -0.08 18.71 -14.59
C PHE A 164 0.34 18.86 -13.12
N ALA A 165 -0.43 18.31 -12.19
CA ALA A 165 -0.10 18.34 -10.76
C ALA A 165 1.20 17.58 -10.46
N LEU A 166 1.42 16.42 -11.11
CA LEU A 166 2.66 15.66 -10.98
C LEU A 166 3.86 16.45 -11.53
N ALA A 167 3.72 17.02 -12.73
CA ALA A 167 4.78 17.82 -13.37
C ALA A 167 5.14 19.06 -12.53
N GLU A 168 4.14 19.75 -12.00
CA GLU A 168 4.38 20.92 -11.15
C GLU A 168 5.02 20.52 -9.82
N THR A 169 4.63 19.38 -9.25
CA THR A 169 5.30 18.84 -8.06
C THR A 169 6.75 18.50 -8.34
N ALA A 170 7.05 17.83 -9.46
CA ALA A 170 8.41 17.50 -9.87
C ALA A 170 9.26 18.76 -10.10
N ARG A 171 8.70 19.77 -10.75
CA ARG A 171 9.36 21.07 -11.00
C ARG A 171 9.77 21.75 -9.69
N ILE A 172 8.85 21.82 -8.73
CA ILE A 172 9.14 22.46 -7.44
C ILE A 172 10.13 21.61 -6.62
N MET A 173 10.01 20.28 -6.66
CA MET A 173 10.97 19.40 -6.01
C MET A 173 12.37 19.54 -6.59
N ALA A 174 12.51 19.64 -7.91
CA ALA A 174 13.79 19.89 -8.56
C ALA A 174 14.37 21.26 -8.20
N ALA A 175 13.55 22.30 -8.20
CA ALA A 175 13.97 23.65 -7.77
C ALA A 175 14.45 23.70 -6.32
N ARG A 176 13.95 22.81 -5.46
CA ARG A 176 14.36 22.67 -4.05
C ARG A 176 15.51 21.67 -3.83
N GLY A 177 16.08 21.10 -4.91
CA GLY A 177 17.15 20.11 -4.84
C GLY A 177 16.74 18.74 -4.28
N LEU A 178 15.44 18.43 -4.28
CA LEU A 178 14.91 17.12 -3.87
C LEU A 178 14.96 16.09 -5.00
N LEU A 179 14.93 16.56 -6.24
CA LEU A 179 15.16 15.79 -7.45
C LEU A 179 16.33 16.40 -8.24
N GLN A 180 17.03 15.59 -9.00
CA GLN A 180 18.11 16.05 -9.87
C GLN A 180 17.57 16.82 -11.08
N SER A 181 16.37 16.46 -11.54
CA SER A 181 15.71 17.09 -12.69
C SER A 181 14.19 16.99 -12.53
N ASP A 182 13.49 17.94 -13.12
CA ASP A 182 12.03 17.94 -13.28
C ASP A 182 11.55 17.06 -14.44
N ARG A 183 12.48 16.53 -15.23
CA ARG A 183 12.16 15.67 -16.38
C ARG A 183 11.56 14.36 -15.95
N MET A 184 10.48 14.00 -16.62
CA MET A 184 9.79 12.73 -16.47
C MET A 184 9.93 11.94 -17.77
N ALA A 185 10.27 10.66 -17.68
CA ALA A 185 10.15 9.74 -18.79
C ALA A 185 8.70 9.23 -18.83
N VAL A 186 8.03 9.39 -19.97
CA VAL A 186 6.66 8.93 -20.16
C VAL A 186 6.66 7.76 -21.14
N MET A 187 6.01 6.67 -20.76
CA MET A 187 5.86 5.48 -21.57
C MET A 187 4.37 5.18 -21.76
N ASP A 188 3.89 5.33 -23.00
CA ASP A 188 2.51 5.01 -23.37
C ASP A 188 2.38 3.51 -23.60
N LEU A 189 1.75 2.83 -22.66
CA LEU A 189 1.59 1.37 -22.71
C LEU A 189 0.55 0.90 -23.74
N ALA A 190 -0.28 1.79 -24.28
CA ALA A 190 -1.19 1.49 -25.37
C ALA A 190 -0.46 1.11 -26.67
N LEU A 191 0.84 1.44 -26.79
CA LEU A 191 1.68 1.05 -27.92
C LEU A 191 2.05 -0.44 -27.93
N TYR A 192 1.76 -1.16 -26.84
CA TYR A 192 2.15 -2.57 -26.65
C TYR A 192 0.96 -3.49 -26.36
N PRO A 193 -0.06 -3.54 -27.24
CA PRO A 193 -1.25 -4.37 -27.02
C PRO A 193 -1.01 -5.86 -27.28
N ASP A 194 0.02 -6.19 -28.05
CA ASP A 194 0.29 -7.53 -28.55
C ASP A 194 1.61 -8.10 -28.01
N PRO A 195 1.71 -9.42 -27.80
CA PRO A 195 2.95 -10.06 -27.34
C PRO A 195 4.11 -9.88 -28.31
N GLY A 196 3.85 -9.68 -29.62
CA GLY A 196 4.88 -9.43 -30.62
C GLY A 196 5.66 -8.12 -30.43
N ALA A 197 5.13 -7.19 -29.62
CA ALA A 197 5.78 -5.92 -29.29
C ALA A 197 6.87 -6.04 -28.19
N GLU A 198 7.20 -7.26 -27.71
CA GLU A 198 8.10 -7.47 -26.57
C GLU A 198 9.44 -6.74 -26.73
N LYS A 199 10.08 -6.84 -27.89
CA LYS A 199 11.37 -6.19 -28.13
C LYS A 199 11.29 -4.67 -28.03
N LEU A 200 10.24 -4.09 -28.61
CA LEU A 200 9.99 -2.65 -28.55
C LEU A 200 9.69 -2.23 -27.11
N PHE A 201 8.80 -2.95 -26.42
CA PHE A 201 8.47 -2.69 -25.02
C PHE A 201 9.70 -2.71 -24.12
N LEU A 202 10.55 -3.75 -24.24
CA LEU A 202 11.76 -3.86 -23.41
C LEU A 202 12.77 -2.76 -23.73
N GLN A 203 12.91 -2.37 -25.00
CA GLN A 203 13.78 -1.28 -25.41
C GLN A 203 13.33 0.05 -24.83
N ASP A 204 12.04 0.37 -24.93
CA ASP A 204 11.48 1.63 -24.44
C ASP A 204 11.46 1.66 -22.91
N LEU A 205 11.17 0.52 -22.26
CA LEU A 205 11.25 0.39 -20.81
C LEU A 205 12.69 0.62 -20.32
N TYR A 206 13.68 0.00 -20.97
CA TYR A 206 15.07 0.18 -20.61
C TYR A 206 15.50 1.64 -20.80
N ALA A 207 15.12 2.26 -21.91
CA ALA A 207 15.41 3.66 -22.19
C ALA A 207 14.74 4.58 -21.15
N ALA A 208 13.49 4.33 -20.78
CA ALA A 208 12.78 5.12 -19.77
C ALA A 208 13.42 5.01 -18.38
N LEU A 209 13.84 3.81 -17.98
CA LEU A 209 14.50 3.59 -16.68
C LEU A 209 15.91 4.20 -16.62
N HIS A 210 16.59 4.35 -17.76
CA HIS A 210 17.94 4.95 -17.85
C HIS A 210 17.92 6.42 -18.31
N ALA A 211 16.73 6.97 -18.61
CA ALA A 211 16.59 8.37 -18.98
C ALA A 211 17.04 9.31 -17.84
N PRO A 212 17.53 10.51 -18.16
CA PRO A 212 17.79 11.52 -17.15
C PRO A 212 16.49 11.89 -16.42
N GLY A 213 16.58 12.14 -15.11
CA GLY A 213 15.42 12.35 -14.25
C GLY A 213 15.09 11.10 -13.44
N GLU A 214 14.28 11.28 -12.42
CA GLU A 214 14.03 10.26 -11.39
C GLU A 214 12.60 9.72 -11.42
N ILE A 215 11.79 10.16 -12.40
CA ILE A 215 10.37 9.81 -12.51
C ILE A 215 10.12 9.13 -13.86
N VAL A 216 9.46 7.96 -13.79
CA VAL A 216 8.92 7.25 -14.97
C VAL A 216 7.43 7.14 -14.81
N VAL A 217 6.68 7.61 -15.80
CA VAL A 217 5.21 7.58 -15.85
C VAL A 217 4.77 6.56 -16.89
N PHE A 218 3.92 5.64 -16.49
CA PHE A 218 3.32 4.64 -17.35
C PHE A 218 1.85 5.01 -17.59
N GLU A 219 1.51 5.30 -18.83
CA GLU A 219 0.15 5.68 -19.23
C GLU A 219 -0.58 4.52 -19.89
N HIS A 220 -1.91 4.54 -19.83
CA HIS A 220 -2.81 3.59 -20.50
C HIS A 220 -2.49 2.12 -20.21
N TYR A 221 -2.19 1.80 -18.95
CA TYR A 221 -1.84 0.44 -18.53
C TYR A 221 -2.94 -0.58 -18.84
N GLU A 222 -4.20 -0.15 -18.90
CA GLU A 222 -5.36 -0.97 -19.24
C GLU A 222 -5.32 -1.50 -20.69
N SER A 223 -4.59 -0.84 -21.58
CA SER A 223 -4.44 -1.20 -22.99
C SER A 223 -3.21 -2.07 -23.26
N CYS A 224 -2.38 -2.29 -22.26
CA CYS A 224 -1.12 -3.03 -22.38
C CYS A 224 -1.35 -4.55 -22.37
N HIS A 225 -0.51 -5.28 -23.09
CA HIS A 225 -0.52 -6.74 -23.02
C HIS A 225 -0.23 -7.25 -21.61
N PRO A 226 -1.00 -8.23 -21.08
CA PRO A 226 -0.85 -8.73 -19.70
C PRO A 226 0.55 -9.26 -19.35
N GLY A 227 1.27 -9.82 -20.33
CA GLY A 227 2.65 -10.28 -20.16
C GLY A 227 3.60 -9.14 -19.78
N PHE A 228 3.43 -7.96 -20.36
CA PHE A 228 4.25 -6.78 -20.07
C PHE A 228 3.85 -6.13 -18.74
N LEU A 229 2.56 -6.13 -18.43
CA LEU A 229 2.08 -5.69 -17.10
C LEU A 229 2.69 -6.53 -15.99
N ARG A 230 2.93 -7.83 -16.23
CA ARG A 230 3.63 -8.69 -15.28
C ARG A 230 5.07 -8.25 -15.04
N ILE A 231 5.79 -7.83 -16.08
CA ILE A 231 7.16 -7.29 -15.96
C ILE A 231 7.13 -6.02 -15.11
N LEU A 232 6.21 -5.09 -15.39
CA LEU A 232 6.04 -3.85 -14.61
C LEU A 232 5.64 -4.14 -13.15
N SER A 233 4.77 -5.11 -12.92
CA SER A 233 4.40 -5.56 -11.58
C SER A 233 5.60 -6.14 -10.82
N ASP A 234 6.43 -6.94 -11.47
CA ASP A 234 7.65 -7.50 -10.87
C ASP A 234 8.65 -6.39 -10.52
N LEU A 235 8.82 -5.38 -11.38
CA LEU A 235 9.62 -4.19 -11.08
C LEU A 235 9.08 -3.43 -9.87
N ALA A 236 7.76 -3.25 -9.79
CA ALA A 236 7.11 -2.50 -8.73
C ALA A 236 7.17 -3.21 -7.37
N VAL A 237 6.97 -4.54 -7.36
CA VAL A 237 6.80 -5.33 -6.13
C VAL A 237 8.11 -5.98 -5.67
N LYS A 238 8.88 -6.52 -6.64
CA LYS A 238 10.11 -7.28 -6.34
C LYS A 238 11.39 -6.44 -6.51
N GLY A 239 11.26 -5.20 -7.00
CA GLY A 239 12.40 -4.35 -7.31
C GLY A 239 13.25 -4.83 -8.49
N SER A 240 12.86 -5.88 -9.21
CA SER A 240 13.50 -6.33 -10.44
C SER A 240 12.63 -7.30 -11.21
N ALA A 241 12.71 -7.29 -12.53
CA ALA A 241 12.00 -8.22 -13.40
C ALA A 241 13.00 -9.07 -14.22
N PRO A 242 12.82 -10.40 -14.29
CA PRO A 242 13.61 -11.24 -15.18
C PRO A 242 13.18 -11.00 -16.62
N LEU A 243 14.12 -11.06 -17.53
CA LEU A 243 13.89 -10.99 -18.97
C LEU A 243 13.77 -12.40 -19.57
N SER A 244 12.98 -12.53 -20.64
CA SER A 244 12.81 -13.78 -21.38
C SER A 244 14.10 -14.25 -22.07
N SER A 245 14.94 -13.31 -22.47
CA SER A 245 16.24 -13.52 -23.11
C SER A 245 17.34 -12.70 -22.42
N ARG A 246 18.58 -12.96 -22.80
CA ARG A 246 19.73 -12.13 -22.40
C ARG A 246 19.96 -11.05 -23.43
N TYR A 247 20.22 -9.84 -22.95
CA TYR A 247 20.46 -8.68 -23.82
C TYR A 247 21.83 -8.09 -23.54
N LEU A 248 22.48 -7.59 -24.57
CA LEU A 248 23.66 -6.73 -24.49
C LEU A 248 23.23 -5.29 -24.71
N VAL A 249 23.77 -4.38 -23.93
CA VAL A 249 23.55 -2.95 -24.14
C VAL A 249 24.69 -2.45 -25.06
N ASN A 250 24.34 -1.96 -26.23
CA ASN A 250 25.31 -1.35 -27.14
C ASN A 250 25.74 0.05 -26.65
N LYS A 251 26.69 0.69 -27.33
CA LYS A 251 27.17 2.04 -26.95
C LYS A 251 26.10 3.13 -27.04
N GLU A 252 25.04 2.86 -27.76
CA GLU A 252 23.91 3.77 -27.97
C GLU A 252 22.77 3.54 -26.92
N GLY A 253 22.97 2.60 -25.98
CA GLY A 253 21.95 2.26 -24.98
C GLY A 253 20.84 1.34 -25.49
N ILE A 254 21.05 0.70 -26.67
CA ILE A 254 20.04 -0.18 -27.25
C ILE A 254 20.26 -1.62 -26.77
N LEU A 255 19.16 -2.29 -26.40
CA LEU A 255 19.17 -3.70 -26.05
C LEU A 255 19.24 -4.58 -27.30
N VAL A 256 20.31 -5.33 -27.40
CA VAL A 256 20.53 -6.32 -28.49
C VAL A 256 20.49 -7.71 -27.87
N GLU A 257 19.67 -8.60 -28.40
CA GLU A 257 19.56 -9.97 -27.90
C GLU A 257 20.90 -10.72 -28.07
N ALA A 258 21.42 -11.22 -26.96
CA ALA A 258 22.74 -11.87 -26.93
C ALA A 258 22.74 -13.32 -27.47
N GLY A 259 21.56 -13.87 -27.76
CA GLY A 259 21.39 -15.26 -28.17
C GLY A 259 21.89 -16.23 -27.09
N THR A 260 22.55 -17.33 -27.55
CA THR A 260 23.10 -18.36 -26.66
C THR A 260 24.47 -18.04 -26.09
N ALA A 261 25.10 -16.95 -26.54
CA ALA A 261 26.44 -16.57 -26.13
C ALA A 261 26.46 -16.11 -24.66
N LEU A 262 27.39 -16.69 -23.89
CA LEU A 262 27.74 -16.20 -22.56
C LEU A 262 28.63 -14.97 -22.68
N ALA A 263 28.04 -13.84 -23.04
CA ALA A 263 28.76 -12.58 -23.14
C ALA A 263 28.87 -11.92 -21.75
N PRO A 264 30.08 -11.54 -21.32
CA PRO A 264 30.23 -10.74 -20.09
C PRO A 264 29.48 -9.41 -20.27
N GLY A 265 28.72 -9.04 -19.23
CA GLY A 265 27.86 -7.83 -19.25
C GLY A 265 26.46 -8.03 -19.86
N ALA A 266 26.06 -9.28 -20.14
CA ALA A 266 24.67 -9.52 -20.57
C ALA A 266 23.67 -9.26 -19.47
N VAL A 267 22.66 -8.45 -19.77
CA VAL A 267 21.54 -8.10 -18.89
C VAL A 267 20.47 -9.19 -19.02
N SER A 268 20.15 -9.85 -17.93
CA SER A 268 19.09 -10.86 -17.83
C SER A 268 17.95 -10.44 -16.91
N ARG A 269 18.08 -9.28 -16.26
CA ARG A 269 17.10 -8.67 -15.38
C ARG A 269 17.12 -7.16 -15.58
N ILE A 270 15.97 -6.55 -15.41
CA ILE A 270 15.84 -5.08 -15.35
C ILE A 270 15.47 -4.71 -13.93
N ASP A 271 16.02 -3.64 -13.42
CA ASP A 271 15.68 -3.01 -12.16
C ASP A 271 15.19 -1.56 -12.38
N PRO A 272 14.48 -0.97 -11.40
CA PRO A 272 13.94 0.39 -11.52
C PRO A 272 14.97 1.50 -11.47
N CYS A 273 16.26 1.21 -11.30
CA CYS A 273 17.35 2.20 -11.23
C CYS A 273 17.11 3.34 -10.20
N GLY A 274 16.43 3.05 -9.09
CA GLY A 274 16.10 4.04 -8.07
C GLY A 274 15.09 5.11 -8.52
N LYS A 275 14.28 4.83 -9.52
CA LYS A 275 13.26 5.74 -10.04
C LYS A 275 11.96 5.68 -9.24
N TYR A 276 11.16 6.74 -9.32
CA TYR A 276 9.73 6.71 -9.01
C TYR A 276 9.00 6.06 -10.18
N LEU A 277 8.24 5.02 -9.92
CA LEU A 277 7.37 4.38 -10.91
C LEU A 277 5.93 4.86 -10.68
N ILE A 278 5.34 5.51 -11.67
CA ILE A 278 4.02 6.12 -11.57
C ILE A 278 3.09 5.52 -12.64
N PHE A 279 1.94 5.00 -12.21
CA PHE A 279 0.93 4.36 -13.04
C PHE A 279 -0.38 5.13 -13.03
#